data_ac15618eba2e6242e8830261a88f8a3c
#
_entry.id   ac15618eba2e6242e8830261a88f8a3c
#
_cell.length_a   1.000
_cell.length_b   1.000
_cell.length_c   1.000
_cell.angle_alpha   90.00
_cell.angle_beta   90.00
_cell.angle_gamma   90.00
#
_symmetry.space_group_name_H-M   'P 1'
#
loop_
_entity.id
_entity.type
_entity.pdbx_description
1 polymer ?
#
loop_
_entity_poly.entity_id
_entity_poly.type
_entity_poly.pdbx_seq_one_letter_code
_entity_poly.pdbx_strand_id
1 'polypeptide(L)'
;MNKVKYEHLLASVLKPARYINNELNSFGKTPSDNCVNFCLAFPDVYEIGFSHLGIKILYTILNNEEDAVADRVYAPWPDFGKLLLEEDIPLFGIESSIACSNFDVIGFTLQSELTFTNILYMLELAKIPLLNTKRNEDDPIILGGGPAGANPMPLSIFFDAFLIGDGEDA
;
A
#
# COMPACT_ATOMS: atom_id res chain seq x y z
N MET A 1 -11.29 -8.78 -9.93
CA MET A 1 -9.83 -8.48 -9.93
C MET A 1 -9.02 -9.77 -9.93
N ASN A 2 -7.93 -9.85 -10.70
CA ASN A 2 -7.08 -11.03 -10.79
C ASN A 2 -5.96 -10.98 -9.75
N LYS A 3 -5.67 -12.13 -9.10
CA LYS A 3 -4.56 -12.25 -8.17
C LYS A 3 -3.22 -12.29 -8.90
N VAL A 4 -2.24 -11.60 -8.33
CA VAL A 4 -0.84 -11.66 -8.76
C VAL A 4 -0.25 -13.03 -8.39
N LYS A 5 0.54 -13.61 -9.28
CA LYS A 5 1.24 -14.89 -9.03
C LYS A 5 2.70 -14.59 -8.72
N TYR A 6 3.12 -14.77 -7.50
CA TYR A 6 4.45 -14.42 -7.00
C TYR A 6 5.10 -15.52 -6.15
N GLU A 7 4.38 -16.57 -5.82
CA GLU A 7 4.81 -17.60 -4.85
C GLU A 7 6.12 -18.27 -5.25
N HIS A 8 6.36 -18.39 -6.55
CA HIS A 8 7.61 -18.98 -7.08
C HIS A 8 8.86 -18.13 -6.74
N LEU A 9 8.70 -16.83 -6.47
CA LEU A 9 9.79 -15.93 -6.08
C LEU A 9 10.22 -16.13 -4.62
N LEU A 10 9.34 -16.66 -3.78
CA LEU A 10 9.55 -16.75 -2.34
C LEU A 10 10.76 -17.60 -1.94
N ALA A 11 11.12 -18.58 -2.77
CA ALA A 11 12.30 -19.42 -2.54
C ALA A 11 13.64 -18.67 -2.71
N SER A 12 13.61 -17.51 -3.39
CA SER A 12 14.79 -16.72 -3.75
C SER A 12 15.00 -15.50 -2.85
N VAL A 13 14.15 -15.28 -1.83
CA VAL A 13 14.23 -14.12 -0.93
C VAL A 13 14.67 -14.51 0.47
N LEU A 14 15.30 -13.58 1.19
CA LEU A 14 15.84 -13.82 2.53
C LEU A 14 14.77 -14.11 3.58
N LYS A 15 13.61 -13.47 3.47
CA LYS A 15 12.49 -13.57 4.44
C LYS A 15 11.15 -13.69 3.75
N PRO A 16 10.80 -14.86 3.21
CA PRO A 16 9.53 -15.06 2.49
C PRO A 16 8.29 -14.78 3.34
N ALA A 17 8.38 -14.95 4.67
CA ALA A 17 7.28 -14.68 5.60
C ALA A 17 6.76 -13.23 5.57
N ARG A 18 7.52 -12.28 5.04
CA ARG A 18 7.07 -10.89 4.84
C ARG A 18 5.95 -10.74 3.82
N TYR A 19 5.77 -11.72 2.94
CA TYR A 19 4.97 -11.60 1.71
C TYR A 19 3.80 -12.59 1.63
N ILE A 20 3.57 -13.39 2.67
CA ILE A 20 2.62 -14.53 2.66
C ILE A 20 1.48 -14.33 3.64
N ASN A 21 0.85 -13.26 3.78
CA ASN A 21 -0.32 -13.07 4.67
C ASN A 21 -0.61 -14.26 5.61
N ASN A 22 0.13 -14.37 6.69
CA ASN A 22 -0.06 -15.44 7.68
C ASN A 22 -0.43 -14.85 9.05
N GLU A 23 -1.29 -13.85 9.04
CA GLU A 23 -1.70 -13.10 10.23
C GLU A 23 -3.03 -13.61 10.75
N LEU A 24 -3.08 -13.95 12.06
CA LEU A 24 -4.26 -14.52 12.71
C LEU A 24 -5.46 -13.56 12.74
N ASN A 25 -5.23 -12.26 12.68
CA ASN A 25 -6.25 -11.22 12.84
C ASN A 25 -6.52 -10.44 11.54
N SER A 26 -6.19 -10.99 10.37
CA SER A 26 -6.59 -10.40 9.11
C SER A 26 -8.10 -10.59 8.89
N PHE A 27 -8.77 -9.56 8.35
CA PHE A 27 -10.20 -9.65 8.07
C PHE A 27 -10.52 -10.60 6.91
N GLY A 28 -9.55 -10.79 5.99
CA GLY A 28 -9.73 -11.69 4.85
C GLY A 28 -10.78 -11.23 3.85
N LYS A 29 -11.20 -9.96 3.90
CA LYS A 29 -12.08 -9.38 2.89
C LYS A 29 -11.33 -9.33 1.55
N THR A 30 -12.06 -9.58 0.47
CA THR A 30 -11.50 -9.52 -0.88
C THR A 30 -12.02 -8.28 -1.60
N PRO A 31 -11.14 -7.45 -2.18
CA PRO A 31 -11.52 -6.32 -3.03
C PRO A 31 -12.54 -6.72 -4.10
N SER A 32 -13.55 -5.88 -4.30
CA SER A 32 -14.65 -6.13 -5.24
C SER A 32 -15.20 -4.83 -5.84
N ASP A 33 -15.89 -4.93 -6.97
CA ASP A 33 -16.48 -3.78 -7.66
C ASP A 33 -17.67 -3.15 -6.91
N ASN A 34 -18.13 -3.77 -5.82
CA ASN A 34 -19.24 -3.26 -5.01
C ASN A 34 -18.80 -2.47 -3.77
N CYS A 35 -17.50 -2.35 -3.53
CA CYS A 35 -16.91 -1.68 -2.38
C CYS A 35 -15.86 -0.68 -2.84
N VAL A 36 -15.58 0.32 -2.00
CA VAL A 36 -14.38 1.12 -2.16
C VAL A 36 -13.18 0.32 -1.63
N ASN A 37 -12.19 0.09 -2.48
CA ASN A 37 -11.06 -0.77 -2.19
C ASN A 37 -9.85 0.09 -1.81
N PHE A 38 -9.45 0.00 -0.56
CA PHE A 38 -8.29 0.72 -0.02
C PHE A 38 -7.07 -0.20 0.07
N CYS A 39 -5.91 0.29 -0.35
CA CYS A 39 -4.62 -0.30 -0.06
C CYS A 39 -3.86 0.61 0.90
N LEU A 40 -3.78 0.23 2.18
CA LEU A 40 -3.05 0.97 3.19
C LEU A 40 -1.56 0.67 3.06
N ALA A 41 -0.79 1.67 2.63
CA ALA A 41 0.62 1.54 2.31
C ALA A 41 1.51 2.09 3.43
N PHE A 42 2.39 1.25 3.94
CA PHE A 42 3.42 1.67 4.88
C PHE A 42 4.78 1.66 4.18
N PRO A 43 5.47 2.82 4.04
CA PRO A 43 6.67 2.92 3.23
C PRO A 43 7.94 2.46 3.97
N ASP A 44 7.85 1.34 4.66
CA ASP A 44 8.96 0.62 5.27
C ASP A 44 8.65 -0.88 5.27
N VAL A 45 9.61 -1.69 5.72
CA VAL A 45 9.49 -3.15 5.71
C VAL A 45 8.36 -3.66 6.61
N TYR A 46 7.90 -4.88 6.32
CA TYR A 46 6.80 -5.55 7.02
C TYR A 46 6.94 -5.49 8.55
N GLU A 47 8.11 -5.78 9.12
CA GLU A 47 8.32 -5.85 10.57
C GLU A 47 8.08 -4.50 11.26
N ILE A 48 8.35 -3.39 10.59
CA ILE A 48 8.10 -2.04 11.12
C ILE A 48 6.63 -1.67 10.94
N GLY A 49 6.11 -1.81 9.73
CA GLY A 49 4.74 -1.44 9.41
C GLY A 49 3.69 -2.29 10.13
N PHE A 50 3.92 -3.60 10.25
CA PHE A 50 3.02 -4.51 10.98
C PHE A 50 2.85 -4.13 12.45
N SER A 51 3.88 -3.58 13.10
CA SER A 51 3.81 -3.15 14.50
C SER A 51 3.16 -1.77 14.68
N HIS A 52 2.93 -1.02 13.61
CA HIS A 52 2.43 0.35 13.67
C HIS A 52 0.93 0.40 14.00
N LEU A 53 0.58 1.07 15.11
CA LEU A 53 -0.80 1.08 15.62
C LEU A 53 -1.76 1.81 14.68
N GLY A 54 -1.37 2.98 14.14
CA GLY A 54 -2.23 3.81 13.29
C GLY A 54 -2.74 3.06 12.05
N ILE A 55 -1.87 2.32 11.35
CA ILE A 55 -2.32 1.53 10.19
C ILE A 55 -3.29 0.42 10.60
N LYS A 56 -3.13 -0.18 11.79
CA LYS A 56 -4.05 -1.20 12.30
C LYS A 56 -5.42 -0.62 12.66
N ILE A 57 -5.46 0.57 13.20
CA ILE A 57 -6.71 1.28 13.51
C ILE A 57 -7.47 1.55 12.21
N LEU A 58 -6.83 2.21 11.23
CA LEU A 58 -7.46 2.49 9.93
C LEU A 58 -7.89 1.23 9.20
N TYR A 59 -7.06 0.19 9.21
CA TYR A 59 -7.39 -1.11 8.65
C TYR A 59 -8.64 -1.71 9.29
N THR A 60 -8.77 -1.58 10.61
CA THR A 60 -9.93 -2.09 11.35
C THR A 60 -11.19 -1.27 11.06
N ILE A 61 -11.09 0.07 11.07
CA ILE A 61 -12.20 0.97 10.78
C ILE A 61 -12.75 0.68 9.39
N LEU A 62 -11.91 0.73 8.36
CA LEU A 62 -12.33 0.50 6.97
C LEU A 62 -12.93 -0.90 6.75
N ASN A 63 -12.37 -1.93 7.38
CA ASN A 63 -12.90 -3.28 7.23
C ASN A 63 -14.16 -3.55 8.07
N ASN A 64 -14.54 -2.68 9.01
CA ASN A 64 -15.82 -2.76 9.69
C ASN A 64 -16.96 -2.13 8.87
N GLU A 65 -16.65 -1.30 7.88
CA GLU A 65 -17.67 -0.75 6.97
C GLU A 65 -18.17 -1.81 5.99
N GLU A 66 -19.46 -1.72 5.62
CA GLU A 66 -20.07 -2.69 4.70
C GLU A 66 -19.64 -2.47 3.25
N ASP A 67 -19.37 -1.23 2.87
CA ASP A 67 -19.05 -0.79 1.51
C ASP A 67 -17.56 -0.47 1.30
N ALA A 68 -16.70 -0.86 2.26
CA ALA A 68 -15.26 -0.70 2.16
C ALA A 68 -14.51 -2.01 2.38
N VAL A 69 -13.38 -2.13 1.71
CA VAL A 69 -12.39 -3.19 1.90
C VAL A 69 -11.01 -2.56 1.98
N ALA A 70 -10.25 -2.89 3.01
CA ALA A 70 -8.87 -2.45 3.16
C ALA A 70 -7.93 -3.65 3.17
N ASP A 71 -6.91 -3.60 2.31
CA ASP A 71 -5.73 -4.45 2.34
C ASP A 71 -4.52 -3.61 2.77
N ARG A 72 -3.38 -4.24 3.00
CA ARG A 72 -2.15 -3.58 3.42
C ARG A 72 -1.01 -3.93 2.48
N VAL A 73 -0.08 -2.98 2.32
CA VAL A 73 1.15 -3.19 1.57
C VAL A 73 2.32 -2.53 2.28
N TYR A 74 3.47 -3.15 2.22
CA TYR A 74 4.71 -2.69 2.84
C TYR A 74 5.80 -2.55 1.77
N ALA A 75 6.78 -1.67 2.01
CA ALA A 75 7.92 -1.58 1.11
C ALA A 75 8.66 -2.93 1.08
N PRO A 76 8.82 -3.56 -0.08
CA PRO A 76 9.53 -4.82 -0.15
C PRO A 76 11.02 -4.61 0.09
N TRP A 77 11.68 -5.62 0.69
CA TRP A 77 13.12 -5.62 0.77
C TRP A 77 13.74 -5.66 -0.63
N PRO A 78 14.95 -5.11 -0.83
CA PRO A 78 15.55 -5.00 -2.16
C PRO A 78 15.63 -6.31 -2.96
N ASP A 79 15.80 -7.46 -2.31
CA ASP A 79 15.84 -8.76 -2.97
C ASP A 79 14.50 -9.10 -3.66
N PHE A 80 13.38 -8.91 -2.94
CA PHE A 80 12.05 -9.17 -3.49
C PHE A 80 11.64 -8.10 -4.51
N GLY A 81 11.92 -6.82 -4.22
CA GLY A 81 11.60 -5.75 -5.17
C GLY A 81 12.34 -5.88 -6.50
N LYS A 82 13.61 -6.36 -6.46
CA LYS A 82 14.36 -6.68 -7.68
C LYS A 82 13.68 -7.78 -8.49
N LEU A 83 13.24 -8.87 -7.84
CA LEU A 83 12.54 -9.97 -8.52
C LEU A 83 11.20 -9.52 -9.11
N LEU A 84 10.46 -8.65 -8.42
CA LEU A 84 9.22 -8.08 -8.95
C LEU A 84 9.47 -7.31 -10.26
N LEU A 85 10.55 -6.52 -10.32
CA LEU A 85 10.94 -5.79 -11.53
C LEU A 85 11.39 -6.73 -12.65
N GLU A 86 12.21 -7.72 -12.35
CA GLU A 86 12.76 -8.68 -13.34
C GLU A 86 11.66 -9.54 -13.98
N GLU A 87 10.65 -9.92 -13.21
CA GLU A 87 9.53 -10.74 -13.66
C GLU A 87 8.30 -9.92 -14.14
N ASP A 88 8.43 -8.59 -14.16
CA ASP A 88 7.35 -7.65 -14.52
C ASP A 88 6.09 -7.80 -13.65
N ILE A 89 6.24 -8.22 -12.39
CA ILE A 89 5.17 -8.43 -11.43
C ILE A 89 4.92 -7.13 -10.65
N PRO A 90 3.69 -6.58 -10.65
CA PRO A 90 3.38 -5.37 -9.89
C PRO A 90 3.36 -5.62 -8.38
N LEU A 91 3.68 -4.61 -7.58
CA LEU A 91 3.48 -4.64 -6.13
C LEU A 91 1.99 -4.85 -5.81
N PHE A 92 1.70 -5.61 -4.76
CA PHE A 92 0.37 -6.09 -4.45
C PHE A 92 0.05 -6.04 -2.95
N GLY A 93 -1.25 -6.04 -2.63
CA GLY A 93 -1.74 -6.14 -1.26
C GLY A 93 -1.44 -7.51 -0.64
N ILE A 94 -0.98 -7.50 0.60
CA ILE A 94 -0.47 -8.70 1.29
C ILE A 94 -1.55 -9.78 1.52
N GLU A 95 -2.81 -9.37 1.69
CA GLU A 95 -3.92 -10.29 1.98
C GLU A 95 -4.57 -10.83 0.72
N SER A 96 -4.90 -9.94 -0.19
CA SER A 96 -5.63 -10.28 -1.41
C SER A 96 -4.75 -10.80 -2.54
N SER A 97 -3.46 -10.45 -2.54
CA SER A 97 -2.54 -10.61 -3.66
C SER A 97 -3.00 -9.86 -4.93
N ILE A 98 -3.79 -8.82 -4.78
CA ILE A 98 -4.25 -7.96 -5.87
C ILE A 98 -3.22 -6.84 -6.09
N ALA A 99 -2.92 -6.53 -7.35
CA ALA A 99 -1.99 -5.45 -7.69
C ALA A 99 -2.46 -4.12 -7.09
N CYS A 100 -1.53 -3.34 -6.52
CA CYS A 100 -1.85 -2.05 -5.90
C CYS A 100 -2.54 -1.09 -6.89
N SER A 101 -2.21 -1.15 -8.17
CA SER A 101 -2.85 -0.36 -9.23
C SER A 101 -4.32 -0.70 -9.46
N ASN A 102 -4.84 -1.79 -8.90
CA ASN A 102 -6.24 -2.19 -9.05
C ASN A 102 -7.11 -1.83 -7.83
N PHE A 103 -6.58 -1.08 -6.87
CA PHE A 103 -7.36 -0.49 -5.79
C PHE A 103 -7.87 0.88 -6.19
N ASP A 104 -8.92 1.37 -5.52
CA ASP A 104 -9.48 2.70 -5.78
C ASP A 104 -8.63 3.79 -5.09
N VAL A 105 -8.08 3.46 -3.92
CA VAL A 105 -7.30 4.39 -3.10
C VAL A 105 -6.07 3.69 -2.53
N ILE A 106 -4.91 4.36 -2.61
CA ILE A 106 -3.71 3.97 -1.87
C ILE A 106 -3.42 5.04 -0.82
N GLY A 107 -3.56 4.66 0.45
CA GLY A 107 -3.29 5.53 1.59
C GLY A 107 -1.90 5.32 2.17
N PHE A 108 -0.96 6.23 1.94
CA PHE A 108 0.38 6.17 2.51
C PHE A 108 0.44 6.77 3.91
N THR A 109 1.00 6.02 4.85
CA THR A 109 1.31 6.49 6.20
C THR A 109 2.64 7.24 6.21
N LEU A 110 2.60 8.57 6.39
CA LEU A 110 3.76 9.45 6.37
C LEU A 110 4.31 9.66 7.78
N GLN A 111 5.22 8.78 8.23
CA GLN A 111 5.78 8.85 9.59
C GLN A 111 7.03 9.74 9.67
N SER A 112 7.85 9.74 8.63
CA SER A 112 9.12 10.46 8.56
C SER A 112 9.51 10.73 7.12
N GLU A 113 10.18 11.83 6.88
CA GLU A 113 10.75 12.20 5.58
C GLU A 113 11.79 11.19 5.09
N LEU A 114 12.39 10.42 5.99
CA LEU A 114 13.37 9.36 5.64
C LEU A 114 12.75 8.26 4.76
N THR A 115 11.44 8.09 4.78
CA THR A 115 10.73 7.08 3.99
C THR A 115 10.18 7.60 2.66
N PHE A 116 10.35 8.87 2.32
CA PHE A 116 9.78 9.46 1.10
C PHE A 116 10.28 8.78 -0.18
N THR A 117 11.54 8.39 -0.24
CA THR A 117 12.07 7.65 -1.39
C THR A 117 11.46 6.25 -1.52
N ASN A 118 11.08 5.62 -0.40
CA ASN A 118 10.41 4.32 -0.43
C ASN A 118 9.00 4.44 -1.02
N ILE A 119 8.32 5.57 -0.81
CA ILE A 119 7.01 5.82 -1.44
C ILE A 119 7.14 5.79 -2.96
N LEU A 120 8.11 6.52 -3.51
CA LEU A 120 8.35 6.54 -4.95
C LEU A 120 8.71 5.16 -5.48
N TYR A 121 9.54 4.42 -4.76
CA TYR A 121 9.88 3.03 -5.06
C TYR A 121 8.65 2.11 -5.06
N MET A 122 7.76 2.25 -4.07
CA MET A 122 6.51 1.46 -4.03
C MET A 122 5.58 1.80 -5.18
N LEU A 123 5.44 3.08 -5.55
CA LEU A 123 4.65 3.50 -6.72
C LEU A 123 5.22 2.94 -8.03
N GLU A 124 6.56 2.97 -8.18
CA GLU A 124 7.23 2.38 -9.34
C GLU A 124 6.97 0.87 -9.44
N LEU A 125 7.16 0.13 -8.34
CA LEU A 125 6.87 -1.30 -8.28
C LEU A 125 5.39 -1.61 -8.53
N ALA A 126 4.48 -0.73 -8.09
CA ALA A 126 3.05 -0.86 -8.33
C ALA A 126 2.65 -0.52 -9.77
N LYS A 127 3.58 -0.05 -10.60
CA LYS A 127 3.36 0.42 -11.98
C LYS A 127 2.38 1.59 -12.06
N ILE A 128 2.38 2.45 -11.03
CA ILE A 128 1.54 3.65 -10.94
C ILE A 128 2.40 4.86 -11.35
N PRO A 129 1.91 5.76 -12.20
CA PRO A 129 2.64 6.96 -12.56
C PRO A 129 3.03 7.79 -11.34
N LEU A 130 4.33 8.14 -11.20
CA LEU A 130 4.84 8.86 -10.04
C LEU A 130 4.19 10.23 -9.89
N LEU A 131 4.15 11.01 -10.99
CA LEU A 131 3.56 12.35 -10.96
C LEU A 131 2.03 12.27 -11.00
N ASN A 132 1.36 12.98 -10.10
CA ASN A 132 -0.09 13.05 -10.06
C ASN A 132 -0.69 13.56 -11.39
N THR A 133 -0.02 14.50 -12.07
CA THR A 133 -0.44 15.03 -13.38
C THR A 133 -0.36 14.01 -14.54
N LYS A 134 0.19 12.83 -14.30
CA LYS A 134 0.30 11.73 -15.28
C LYS A 134 -0.68 10.60 -15.02
N ARG A 135 -1.36 10.63 -13.87
CA ARG A 135 -2.43 9.68 -13.54
C ARG A 135 -3.73 10.06 -14.25
N ASN A 136 -4.57 9.08 -14.48
CA ASN A 136 -5.88 9.21 -15.12
C ASN A 136 -6.94 8.48 -14.25
N GLU A 137 -8.18 8.41 -14.73
CA GLU A 137 -9.31 7.86 -13.98
C GLU A 137 -9.20 6.34 -13.71
N ASP A 138 -8.31 5.63 -14.42
CA ASP A 138 -8.05 4.20 -14.19
C ASP A 138 -6.99 3.97 -13.11
N ASP A 139 -6.24 5.01 -12.72
CA ASP A 139 -5.21 4.93 -11.69
C ASP A 139 -5.81 5.18 -10.29
N PRO A 140 -5.29 4.55 -9.23
CA PRO A 140 -5.75 4.81 -7.88
C PRO A 140 -5.48 6.24 -7.41
N ILE A 141 -6.34 6.75 -6.54
CA ILE A 141 -6.09 8.00 -5.81
C ILE A 141 -4.98 7.76 -4.79
N ILE A 142 -3.95 8.57 -4.81
CA ILE A 142 -2.84 8.49 -3.87
C ILE A 142 -3.03 9.51 -2.75
N LEU A 143 -3.32 9.01 -1.54
CA LEU A 143 -3.51 9.80 -0.33
C LEU A 143 -2.29 9.71 0.58
N GLY A 144 -1.95 10.81 1.25
CA GLY A 144 -0.94 10.85 2.29
C GLY A 144 -1.53 11.30 3.62
N GLY A 145 -1.20 10.60 4.71
CA GLY A 145 -1.62 10.98 6.07
C GLY A 145 -0.56 10.64 7.11
N GLY A 146 -0.67 11.23 8.28
CA GLY A 146 0.26 11.01 9.39
C GLY A 146 1.16 12.22 9.68
N PRO A 147 2.08 12.11 10.67
CA PRO A 147 2.83 13.27 11.21
C PRO A 147 3.61 14.07 10.17
N ALA A 148 4.29 13.41 9.22
CA ALA A 148 5.05 14.10 8.18
C ALA A 148 4.14 14.71 7.08
N GLY A 149 2.87 14.32 7.04
CA GLY A 149 1.85 14.92 6.17
C GLY A 149 1.53 16.37 6.51
N ALA A 150 1.87 16.84 7.70
CA ALA A 150 1.74 18.26 8.10
C ALA A 150 2.58 19.19 7.21
N ASN A 151 3.63 18.69 6.56
CA ASN A 151 4.38 19.40 5.53
C ASN A 151 4.27 18.66 4.19
N PRO A 152 3.18 18.85 3.44
CA PRO A 152 2.94 18.07 2.22
C PRO A 152 3.80 18.51 1.03
N MET A 153 4.43 19.69 1.09
CA MET A 153 5.11 20.31 -0.04
C MET A 153 6.13 19.40 -0.76
N PRO A 154 7.01 18.65 -0.05
CA PRO A 154 7.99 17.80 -0.73
C PRO A 154 7.37 16.67 -1.56
N LEU A 155 6.15 16.23 -1.21
CA LEU A 155 5.45 15.13 -1.87
C LEU A 155 4.28 15.59 -2.74
N SER A 156 3.96 16.88 -2.77
CA SER A 156 2.75 17.43 -3.40
C SER A 156 2.57 17.08 -4.88
N ILE A 157 3.68 16.91 -5.63
CA ILE A 157 3.64 16.53 -7.05
C ILE A 157 3.39 15.03 -7.27
N PHE A 158 3.50 14.21 -6.22
CA PHE A 158 3.34 12.75 -6.28
C PHE A 158 2.00 12.29 -5.68
N PHE A 159 1.33 13.12 -4.90
CA PHE A 159 0.07 12.79 -4.21
C PHE A 159 -1.10 13.57 -4.81
N ASP A 160 -2.29 12.97 -4.73
CA ASP A 160 -3.52 13.63 -5.17
C ASP A 160 -4.16 14.43 -4.03
N ALA A 161 -4.03 13.94 -2.78
CA ALA A 161 -4.50 14.64 -1.59
C ALA A 161 -3.71 14.26 -0.33
N PHE A 162 -3.84 15.10 0.70
CA PHE A 162 -3.29 14.85 2.03
C PHE A 162 -4.37 15.02 3.09
N LEU A 163 -4.43 14.08 4.01
CA LEU A 163 -5.25 14.15 5.20
C LEU A 163 -4.39 14.74 6.32
N ILE A 164 -4.77 15.93 6.78
CA ILE A 164 -4.10 16.64 7.86
C ILE A 164 -4.96 16.53 9.13
N GLY A 165 -4.45 15.83 10.12
CA GLY A 165 -5.15 15.55 11.38
C GLY A 165 -5.30 14.05 11.62
N ASP A 166 -6.25 13.71 12.50
CA ASP A 166 -6.56 12.34 12.86
C ASP A 166 -7.38 11.69 11.75
N GLY A 167 -6.90 10.57 11.24
CA GLY A 167 -7.51 9.84 10.10
C GLY A 167 -8.73 9.01 10.49
N GLU A 168 -8.96 8.84 11.79
CA GLU A 168 -10.03 7.99 12.31
C GLU A 168 -11.42 8.61 12.13
N ASP A 169 -11.50 9.93 12.02
CA ASP A 169 -12.76 10.69 11.90
C ASP A 169 -13.01 11.21 10.46
N ALA A 170 -12.16 10.82 9.49
CA ALA A 170 -12.16 11.37 8.13
C ALA A 170 -13.01 10.57 7.12
#